data_af69b33103fd2a335af00ff35c3dd995
#
_entry.id   af69b33103fd2a335af00ff35c3dd995
#
_cell.length_a   1.000
_cell.length_b   1.000
_cell.length_c   1.000
_cell.angle_alpha   90.00
_cell.angle_beta   90.00
_cell.angle_gamma   90.00
#
_symmetry.space_group_name_H-M   'P 1'
#
loop_
_entity.id
_entity.type
_entity.pdbx_description
1 polymer ?
#
loop_
_entity_poly.entity_id
_entity_poly.type
_entity_poly.pdbx_seq_one_letter_code
_entity_poly.pdbx_strand_id
1 'polypeptide(L)'
;MGSNEDELTEIKKVYGKRGGIEGYLFEKEKPKRKVFVKSFFIDKYEVTNAQYKKFLDATGHPAPMRWHNGKYPQGKANNPVLYVSWYDAKAYAKWAGKRLPTEEEWEKAARGADGRIFPWGNKYDPTLTSTAESIMGNIEEGICNVTTGIAVGTAKGDVSPYGVHDMGGNVREWTDSWFNIEKGEKVVKGGSWVDLSPRARCASKDGVNPKGISHIIGFRCVRDYEMTA
;
A
#
# COMPACT_ATOMS: atom_id res chain seq x y z
N MET A 1 5.17 -7.54 -14.41
CA MET A 1 4.65 -7.60 -13.04
C MET A 1 4.77 -9.03 -12.50
N GLY A 2 4.67 -9.21 -11.21
CA GLY A 2 4.89 -10.48 -10.54
C GLY A 2 6.37 -10.87 -10.47
N SER A 3 6.64 -12.10 -10.04
CA SER A 3 8.00 -12.66 -9.88
C SER A 3 8.08 -14.04 -10.51
N ASN A 4 9.26 -14.42 -11.02
CA ASN A 4 9.53 -15.77 -11.50
C ASN A 4 10.26 -16.59 -10.43
N GLU A 5 10.45 -17.90 -10.68
CA GLU A 5 11.07 -18.83 -9.72
C GLU A 5 12.50 -18.46 -9.34
N ASP A 6 13.30 -18.02 -10.33
CA ASP A 6 14.70 -17.66 -10.10
C ASP A 6 14.81 -16.42 -9.20
N GLU A 7 14.00 -15.37 -9.51
CA GLU A 7 13.95 -14.16 -8.68
C GLU A 7 13.48 -14.48 -7.26
N LEU A 8 12.46 -15.34 -7.11
CA LEU A 8 11.96 -15.73 -5.79
C LEU A 8 12.98 -16.55 -5.02
N THR A 9 13.76 -17.40 -5.68
CA THR A 9 14.83 -18.17 -5.05
C THR A 9 15.90 -17.24 -4.48
N GLU A 10 16.35 -16.24 -5.22
CA GLU A 10 17.30 -15.24 -4.74
C GLU A 10 16.71 -14.37 -3.62
N ILE A 11 15.46 -13.95 -3.77
CA ILE A 11 14.76 -13.18 -2.73
C ILE A 11 14.61 -14.01 -1.45
N LYS A 12 14.24 -15.28 -1.54
CA LYS A 12 14.13 -16.20 -0.40
C LYS A 12 15.46 -16.38 0.34
N LYS A 13 16.58 -16.47 -0.38
CA LYS A 13 17.91 -16.56 0.25
C LYS A 13 18.22 -15.34 1.11
N VAL A 14 17.88 -14.14 0.62
CA VAL A 14 18.23 -12.87 1.28
C VAL A 14 17.22 -12.51 2.38
N TYR A 15 15.93 -12.69 2.12
CA TYR A 15 14.83 -12.16 2.95
C TYR A 15 13.97 -13.24 3.61
N GLY A 16 14.03 -14.49 3.15
CA GLY A 16 13.11 -15.56 3.56
C GLY A 16 13.26 -16.01 5.00
N LYS A 17 14.41 -15.77 5.64
CA LYS A 17 14.65 -16.13 7.05
C LYS A 17 14.13 -15.10 8.05
N ARG A 18 13.66 -13.95 7.57
CA ARG A 18 13.16 -12.87 8.41
C ARG A 18 11.65 -13.02 8.62
N GLY A 19 11.26 -13.44 9.83
CA GLY A 19 9.88 -13.37 10.30
C GLY A 19 9.00 -14.60 10.09
N GLY A 20 9.53 -15.76 9.71
CA GLY A 20 8.75 -17.04 9.68
C GLY A 20 7.59 -17.08 8.67
N ILE A 21 7.54 -16.16 7.71
CA ILE A 21 6.45 -16.00 6.73
C ILE A 21 6.90 -16.56 5.37
N GLU A 22 7.61 -17.66 5.39
CA GLU A 22 8.32 -18.21 4.25
C GLU A 22 7.37 -18.89 3.25
N GLY A 23 7.77 -18.89 1.99
CA GLY A 23 7.14 -19.66 0.92
C GLY A 23 5.78 -19.13 0.46
N TYR A 24 4.79 -19.10 1.32
CA TYR A 24 3.41 -18.72 1.00
C TYR A 24 3.25 -17.30 0.42
N LEU A 25 4.01 -16.32 0.92
CA LEU A 25 3.96 -14.95 0.38
C LEU A 25 4.43 -14.88 -1.06
N PHE A 26 5.52 -15.57 -1.35
CA PHE A 26 6.18 -15.50 -2.64
C PHE A 26 5.41 -16.22 -3.74
N GLU A 27 4.71 -17.31 -3.40
CA GLU A 27 3.90 -18.06 -4.35
C GLU A 27 2.75 -17.24 -4.94
N LYS A 28 2.21 -16.28 -4.16
CA LYS A 28 1.12 -15.40 -4.61
C LYS A 28 1.54 -14.43 -5.73
N GLU A 29 2.84 -14.20 -5.90
CA GLU A 29 3.39 -13.27 -6.87
C GLU A 29 3.58 -13.88 -8.26
N LYS A 30 3.51 -15.19 -8.37
CA LYS A 30 3.65 -15.93 -9.63
C LYS A 30 2.38 -15.84 -10.49
N PRO A 31 2.52 -15.97 -11.80
CA PRO A 31 3.76 -15.96 -12.59
C PRO A 31 4.20 -14.52 -12.90
N LYS A 32 5.51 -14.33 -13.20
CA LYS A 32 5.99 -13.09 -13.79
C LYS A 32 5.41 -12.94 -15.19
N ARG A 33 4.81 -11.79 -15.47
CA ARG A 33 4.17 -11.53 -16.77
C ARG A 33 4.40 -10.11 -17.25
N LYS A 34 4.43 -9.92 -18.57
CA LYS A 34 4.35 -8.59 -19.17
C LYS A 34 2.90 -8.17 -19.25
N VAL A 35 2.61 -6.95 -18.78
CA VAL A 35 1.27 -6.38 -18.81
C VAL A 35 1.36 -4.99 -19.44
N PHE A 36 0.50 -4.73 -20.42
CA PHE A 36 0.31 -3.39 -20.94
C PHE A 36 -0.64 -2.65 -20.01
N VAL A 37 -0.18 -1.52 -19.50
CA VAL A 37 -0.98 -0.62 -18.66
C VAL A 37 -1.10 0.71 -19.39
N LYS A 38 -2.34 1.13 -19.68
CA LYS A 38 -2.64 2.46 -20.26
C LYS A 38 -2.09 3.57 -19.36
N SER A 39 -1.92 4.76 -19.90
CA SER A 39 -1.55 5.93 -19.11
C SER A 39 -2.64 6.27 -18.10
N PHE A 40 -2.24 6.64 -16.90
CA PHE A 40 -3.14 7.04 -15.82
C PHE A 40 -2.41 8.00 -14.88
N PHE A 41 -3.16 8.75 -14.10
CA PHE A 41 -2.66 9.51 -12.97
C PHE A 41 -2.87 8.70 -11.69
N ILE A 42 -1.89 8.73 -10.78
CA ILE A 42 -1.99 8.11 -9.46
C ILE A 42 -1.72 9.16 -8.38
N ASP A 43 -2.41 9.06 -7.26
CA ASP A 43 -2.13 9.91 -6.11
C ASP A 43 -0.71 9.68 -5.60
N LYS A 44 0.01 10.75 -5.36
CA LYS A 44 1.38 10.72 -4.89
C LYS A 44 1.52 10.02 -3.54
N TYR A 45 0.50 10.15 -2.68
CA TYR A 45 0.42 9.62 -1.33
C TYR A 45 -0.88 8.84 -1.13
N GLU A 46 -0.95 8.05 -0.05
CA GLU A 46 -2.20 7.46 0.41
C GLU A 46 -3.21 8.54 0.81
N VAL A 47 -4.50 8.21 0.76
CA VAL A 47 -5.56 9.11 1.23
C VAL A 47 -5.41 9.34 2.73
N THR A 48 -5.30 10.62 3.11
CA THR A 48 -5.11 11.03 4.50
C THR A 48 -6.42 11.11 5.27
N ASN A 49 -6.32 11.10 6.60
CA ASN A 49 -7.46 11.33 7.50
C ASN A 49 -8.16 12.66 7.20
N ALA A 50 -7.41 13.74 6.94
CA ALA A 50 -7.99 15.04 6.62
C ALA A 50 -8.77 15.03 5.30
N GLN A 51 -8.26 14.33 4.29
CA GLN A 51 -8.95 14.18 3.01
C GLN A 51 -10.21 13.33 3.16
N TYR A 52 -10.12 12.21 3.89
CA TYR A 52 -11.26 11.33 4.13
C TYR A 52 -12.34 12.03 4.96
N LYS A 53 -11.97 12.88 5.92
CA LYS A 53 -12.93 13.71 6.68
C LYS A 53 -13.79 14.60 5.79
N LYS A 54 -13.21 15.22 4.75
CA LYS A 54 -13.97 16.03 3.80
C LYS A 54 -15.05 15.21 3.07
N PHE A 55 -14.73 13.96 2.73
CA PHE A 55 -15.69 13.03 2.15
C PHE A 55 -16.85 12.73 3.12
N LEU A 56 -16.54 12.44 4.39
CA LEU A 56 -17.58 12.21 5.40
C LEU A 56 -18.50 13.41 5.57
N ASP A 57 -17.91 14.61 5.65
CA ASP A 57 -18.68 15.85 5.84
C ASP A 57 -19.59 16.16 4.64
N ALA A 58 -19.15 15.81 3.44
CA ALA A 58 -19.90 16.05 2.21
C ALA A 58 -21.00 15.01 1.93
N THR A 59 -20.87 13.79 2.47
CA THR A 59 -21.74 12.68 2.08
C THR A 59 -22.54 12.04 3.22
N GLY A 60 -22.15 12.30 4.47
CA GLY A 60 -22.70 11.59 5.61
C GLY A 60 -22.27 10.11 5.70
N HIS A 61 -21.25 9.70 4.94
CA HIS A 61 -20.73 8.33 5.00
C HIS A 61 -20.26 7.99 6.42
N PRO A 62 -20.43 6.74 6.90
CA PRO A 62 -20.00 6.36 8.24
C PRO A 62 -18.51 6.57 8.47
N ALA A 63 -18.15 7.09 9.64
CA ALA A 63 -16.75 7.30 10.01
C ALA A 63 -16.05 5.97 10.33
N PRO A 64 -14.72 5.87 10.08
CA PRO A 64 -13.94 4.72 10.49
C PRO A 64 -14.08 4.40 11.98
N MET A 65 -14.09 3.12 12.35
CA MET A 65 -14.41 2.62 13.69
C MET A 65 -13.61 3.30 14.83
N ARG A 66 -12.39 3.74 14.57
CA ARG A 66 -11.50 4.38 15.58
C ARG A 66 -11.61 5.91 15.62
N TRP A 67 -12.55 6.49 14.88
CA TRP A 67 -12.80 7.93 14.92
C TRP A 67 -13.89 8.28 15.97
N HIS A 68 -13.51 9.02 17.00
CA HIS A 68 -14.45 9.46 18.02
C HIS A 68 -15.35 10.58 17.50
N ASN A 69 -16.67 10.38 17.54
CA ASN A 69 -17.68 11.36 17.08
C ASN A 69 -17.38 11.87 15.65
N GLY A 70 -16.96 10.95 14.75
CA GLY A 70 -16.63 11.30 13.37
C GLY A 70 -15.37 12.15 13.20
N LYS A 71 -14.50 12.22 14.22
CA LYS A 71 -13.23 12.95 14.20
C LYS A 71 -12.05 11.98 14.30
N TYR A 72 -11.07 12.13 13.41
CA TYR A 72 -9.80 11.40 13.51
C TYR A 72 -8.98 11.87 14.73
N PRO A 73 -8.03 11.06 15.24
CA PRO A 73 -7.22 11.42 16.40
C PRO A 73 -6.44 12.73 16.18
N GLN A 74 -6.32 13.53 17.24
CA GLN A 74 -5.59 14.80 17.18
C GLN A 74 -4.14 14.59 16.70
N GLY A 75 -3.66 15.50 15.86
CA GLY A 75 -2.30 15.44 15.29
C GLY A 75 -2.14 14.42 14.14
N LYS A 76 -3.19 13.66 13.76
CA LYS A 76 -3.15 12.61 12.74
C LYS A 76 -3.79 13.01 11.39
N ALA A 77 -3.92 14.30 11.13
CA ALA A 77 -4.54 14.81 9.88
C ALA A 77 -3.87 14.27 8.62
N ASN A 78 -2.54 14.21 8.60
CA ASN A 78 -1.72 13.77 7.46
C ASN A 78 -1.35 12.27 7.50
N ASN A 79 -1.83 11.51 8.49
CA ASN A 79 -1.65 10.06 8.47
C ASN A 79 -2.64 9.42 7.49
N PRO A 80 -2.31 8.27 6.89
CA PRO A 80 -3.26 7.54 6.05
C PRO A 80 -4.52 7.18 6.82
N VAL A 81 -5.66 7.21 6.14
CA VAL A 81 -6.91 6.72 6.71
C VAL A 81 -6.86 5.21 6.84
N LEU A 82 -7.25 4.70 8.01
CA LEU A 82 -7.24 3.29 8.39
C LEU A 82 -8.62 2.85 8.85
N TYR A 83 -8.82 1.53 9.04
CA TYR A 83 -10.11 0.94 9.41
C TYR A 83 -11.22 1.23 8.39
N VAL A 84 -10.86 1.30 7.13
CA VAL A 84 -11.74 1.44 5.98
C VAL A 84 -11.80 0.13 5.21
N SER A 85 -13.01 -0.30 4.85
CA SER A 85 -13.23 -1.45 3.97
C SER A 85 -12.93 -1.07 2.51
N TRP A 86 -12.85 -2.06 1.63
CA TRP A 86 -12.76 -1.82 0.21
C TRP A 86 -13.94 -1.00 -0.33
N TYR A 87 -15.14 -1.23 0.21
CA TYR A 87 -16.35 -0.48 -0.18
C TYR A 87 -16.25 0.99 0.22
N ASP A 88 -15.72 1.29 1.41
CA ASP A 88 -15.49 2.65 1.89
C ASP A 88 -14.45 3.37 1.02
N ALA A 89 -13.35 2.69 0.71
CA ALA A 89 -12.31 3.20 -0.19
C ALA A 89 -12.86 3.50 -1.61
N LYS A 90 -13.69 2.60 -2.14
CA LYS A 90 -14.35 2.78 -3.44
C LYS A 90 -15.36 3.93 -3.42
N ALA A 91 -16.13 4.07 -2.34
CA ALA A 91 -17.08 5.18 -2.17
C ALA A 91 -16.34 6.53 -2.14
N TYR A 92 -15.24 6.63 -1.37
CA TYR A 92 -14.37 7.81 -1.39
C TYR A 92 -13.83 8.11 -2.78
N ALA A 93 -13.25 7.12 -3.45
CA ALA A 93 -12.66 7.30 -4.77
C ALA A 93 -13.70 7.85 -5.78
N LYS A 94 -14.90 7.27 -5.79
CA LYS A 94 -16.02 7.76 -6.63
C LYS A 94 -16.40 9.20 -6.30
N TRP A 95 -16.54 9.56 -5.03
CA TRP A 95 -16.84 10.93 -4.60
C TRP A 95 -15.75 11.90 -5.06
N ALA A 96 -14.48 11.50 -5.01
CA ALA A 96 -13.33 12.31 -5.43
C ALA A 96 -13.19 12.42 -6.97
N GLY A 97 -14.09 11.83 -7.77
CA GLY A 97 -13.97 11.77 -9.23
C GLY A 97 -12.81 10.86 -9.71
N LYS A 98 -12.49 9.85 -8.92
CA LYS A 98 -11.39 8.90 -9.11
C LYS A 98 -11.87 7.46 -9.00
N ARG A 99 -10.94 6.51 -9.06
CA ARG A 99 -11.16 5.10 -8.78
C ARG A 99 -9.99 4.49 -7.99
N LEU A 100 -10.17 3.28 -7.46
CA LEU A 100 -9.04 2.52 -6.95
C LEU A 100 -8.14 2.04 -8.10
N PRO A 101 -6.82 1.91 -7.89
CA PRO A 101 -5.92 1.33 -8.88
C PRO A 101 -6.23 -0.15 -9.08
N THR A 102 -5.98 -0.67 -10.27
CA THR A 102 -5.83 -2.12 -10.45
C THR A 102 -4.50 -2.57 -9.83
N GLU A 103 -4.34 -3.88 -9.63
CA GLU A 103 -3.07 -4.46 -9.17
C GLU A 103 -1.91 -4.09 -10.10
N GLU A 104 -2.18 -4.12 -11.41
CA GLU A 104 -1.19 -3.80 -12.45
C GLU A 104 -0.77 -2.33 -12.42
N GLU A 105 -1.71 -1.42 -12.24
CA GLU A 105 -1.45 0.01 -12.14
C GLU A 105 -0.64 0.33 -10.88
N TRP A 106 -1.04 -0.25 -9.75
CA TRP A 106 -0.32 -0.08 -8.50
C TRP A 106 1.13 -0.58 -8.60
N GLU A 107 1.33 -1.81 -9.11
CA GLU A 107 2.67 -2.38 -9.26
C GLU A 107 3.51 -1.60 -10.28
N LYS A 108 2.91 -1.15 -11.39
CA LYS A 108 3.57 -0.26 -12.35
C LYS A 108 4.04 1.03 -11.68
N ALA A 109 3.19 1.66 -10.88
CA ALA A 109 3.52 2.90 -10.17
C ALA A 109 4.66 2.71 -9.15
N ALA A 110 4.69 1.57 -8.45
CA ALA A 110 5.73 1.24 -7.47
C ALA A 110 7.05 0.86 -8.14
N ARG A 111 7.01 -0.02 -9.14
CA ARG A 111 8.18 -0.71 -9.71
C ARG A 111 8.84 0.05 -10.86
N GLY A 112 8.10 0.91 -11.56
CA GLY A 112 8.57 1.49 -12.81
C GLY A 112 8.54 0.50 -13.98
N ALA A 113 9.42 0.71 -14.96
CA ALA A 113 9.55 -0.13 -16.14
C ALA A 113 10.74 -1.10 -16.08
N ASP A 114 11.65 -0.92 -15.13
CA ASP A 114 12.91 -1.68 -15.00
C ASP A 114 12.78 -2.97 -14.17
N GLY A 115 11.62 -3.19 -13.53
CA GLY A 115 11.36 -4.44 -12.83
C GLY A 115 11.99 -4.54 -11.43
N ARG A 116 12.39 -3.41 -10.84
CA ARG A 116 13.01 -3.35 -9.50
C ARG A 116 12.20 -4.05 -8.42
N ILE A 117 12.89 -4.49 -7.36
CA ILE A 117 12.30 -5.26 -6.25
C ILE A 117 11.50 -4.35 -5.32
N PHE A 118 12.07 -3.21 -4.92
CA PHE A 118 11.47 -2.20 -4.05
C PHE A 118 11.24 -0.89 -4.82
N PRO A 119 10.37 0.01 -4.34
CA PRO A 119 10.14 1.30 -5.02
C PRO A 119 11.43 2.11 -5.28
N TRP A 120 12.39 2.02 -4.37
CA TRP A 120 13.68 2.73 -4.44
C TRP A 120 14.81 1.95 -5.12
N GLY A 121 14.63 0.67 -5.48
CA GLY A 121 15.68 -0.11 -6.14
C GLY A 121 15.64 -1.60 -5.81
N ASN A 122 16.79 -2.27 -5.86
CA ASN A 122 16.87 -3.73 -5.71
C ASN A 122 17.37 -4.20 -4.33
N LYS A 123 17.87 -3.29 -3.50
CA LYS A 123 18.37 -3.61 -2.16
C LYS A 123 17.42 -3.02 -1.11
N TYR A 124 17.05 -3.84 -0.12
CA TYR A 124 16.29 -3.36 1.01
C TYR A 124 17.15 -2.49 1.92
N ASP A 125 16.59 -1.35 2.32
CA ASP A 125 17.17 -0.45 3.30
C ASP A 125 16.05 0.05 4.23
N PRO A 126 16.08 -0.32 5.52
CA PRO A 126 15.03 0.05 6.48
C PRO A 126 14.98 1.57 6.73
N THR A 127 16.03 2.31 6.44
CA THR A 127 16.07 3.78 6.64
C THR A 127 15.25 4.54 5.59
N LEU A 128 14.92 3.89 4.47
CA LEU A 128 14.21 4.52 3.37
C LEU A 128 12.69 4.45 3.48
N THR A 129 12.15 3.50 4.26
CA THR A 129 10.72 3.17 4.30
C THR A 129 10.18 3.09 5.72
N SER A 130 8.88 2.91 5.89
CA SER A 130 8.22 2.71 7.19
C SER A 130 7.71 1.28 7.32
N THR A 131 8.55 0.41 7.86
CA THR A 131 8.27 -1.01 8.16
C THR A 131 8.60 -1.31 9.61
N ALA A 132 8.29 -2.52 10.08
CA ALA A 132 8.65 -2.95 11.44
C ALA A 132 10.16 -2.85 11.71
N GLU A 133 10.98 -3.16 10.72
CA GLU A 133 12.45 -3.09 10.85
C GLU A 133 12.96 -1.67 11.04
N SER A 134 12.39 -0.69 10.32
CA SER A 134 12.73 0.72 10.51
C SER A 134 12.28 1.25 11.88
N ILE A 135 11.15 0.77 12.37
CA ILE A 135 10.61 1.15 13.68
C ILE A 135 11.43 0.50 14.81
N MET A 136 11.82 -0.77 14.67
CA MET A 136 12.64 -1.48 15.66
C MET A 136 14.03 -0.85 15.80
N GLY A 137 14.66 -0.44 14.70
CA GLY A 137 15.91 0.32 14.76
C GLY A 137 15.78 1.61 15.56
N ASN A 138 14.65 2.31 15.40
CA ASN A 138 14.36 3.52 16.18
C ASN A 138 14.04 3.24 17.66
N ILE A 139 13.61 2.01 18.02
CA ILE A 139 13.39 1.61 19.43
C ILE A 139 14.70 1.55 20.19
N GLU A 140 15.77 1.05 19.58
CA GLU A 140 17.10 1.03 20.19
C GLU A 140 17.62 2.45 20.47
N GLU A 141 17.15 3.44 19.71
CA GLU A 141 17.41 4.86 19.93
C GLU A 141 16.41 5.53 20.93
N GLY A 142 15.49 4.77 21.53
CA GLY A 142 14.54 5.26 22.54
C GLY A 142 13.29 5.94 21.94
N ILE A 143 13.02 5.83 20.65
CA ILE A 143 11.90 6.48 19.96
C ILE A 143 10.90 5.43 19.47
N CYS A 144 10.04 4.93 20.33
CA CYS A 144 8.91 4.12 19.85
C CYS A 144 7.58 4.47 20.51
N ASN A 145 6.76 5.23 19.80
CA ASN A 145 5.33 5.40 20.05
C ASN A 145 4.51 5.25 18.75
N VAL A 146 4.92 4.37 17.82
CA VAL A 146 4.19 4.16 16.58
C VAL A 146 3.14 3.08 16.81
N THR A 147 1.90 3.49 17.06
CA THR A 147 0.73 2.60 17.15
C THR A 147 -0.14 2.65 15.89
N THR A 148 0.26 3.43 14.91
CA THR A 148 -0.44 3.65 13.63
C THR A 148 0.59 4.03 12.57
N GLY A 149 0.25 3.96 11.28
CA GLY A 149 1.08 4.51 10.21
C GLY A 149 1.53 5.96 10.47
N ILE A 150 2.63 6.36 9.87
CA ILE A 150 3.19 7.72 9.98
C ILE A 150 2.50 8.67 8.98
N ALA A 151 2.74 9.98 9.12
CA ALA A 151 2.26 10.96 8.14
C ALA A 151 2.81 10.63 6.74
N VAL A 152 1.97 10.71 5.73
CA VAL A 152 2.33 10.36 4.36
C VAL A 152 3.55 11.16 3.86
N GLY A 153 4.44 10.53 3.11
CA GLY A 153 5.66 11.14 2.58
C GLY A 153 6.73 11.44 3.65
N THR A 154 6.60 10.93 4.88
CA THR A 154 7.64 11.08 5.92
C THR A 154 8.84 10.20 5.61
N ALA A 155 8.65 8.99 5.10
CA ALA A 155 9.71 8.10 4.64
C ALA A 155 10.30 8.63 3.32
N LYS A 156 11.30 9.49 3.42
CA LYS A 156 11.83 10.25 2.26
C LYS A 156 12.46 9.40 1.17
N GLY A 157 12.90 8.19 1.50
CA GLY A 157 13.53 7.26 0.57
C GLY A 157 12.54 6.31 -0.12
N ASP A 158 11.34 6.12 0.42
CA ASP A 158 10.30 5.28 -0.19
C ASP A 158 9.62 6.05 -1.33
N VAL A 159 10.35 6.17 -2.43
CA VAL A 159 9.92 6.91 -3.61
C VAL A 159 10.14 6.08 -4.86
N SER A 160 9.09 5.89 -5.63
CA SER A 160 9.12 5.15 -6.89
C SER A 160 9.75 5.97 -8.03
N PRO A 161 10.07 5.35 -9.19
CA PRO A 161 10.56 6.07 -10.37
C PRO A 161 9.63 7.16 -10.89
N TYR A 162 8.35 7.09 -10.54
CA TYR A 162 7.33 8.08 -10.92
C TYR A 162 7.07 9.11 -9.82
N GLY A 163 7.86 9.12 -8.73
CA GLY A 163 7.71 10.05 -7.64
C GLY A 163 6.51 9.73 -6.70
N VAL A 164 6.02 8.50 -6.71
CA VAL A 164 4.98 8.03 -5.80
C VAL A 164 5.63 7.57 -4.50
N HIS A 165 5.13 8.03 -3.36
CA HIS A 165 5.68 7.77 -2.04
C HIS A 165 4.97 6.62 -1.31
N ASP A 166 5.67 6.06 -0.30
CA ASP A 166 5.13 5.12 0.69
C ASP A 166 4.58 3.81 0.11
N MET A 167 5.11 3.39 -1.06
CA MET A 167 4.64 2.16 -1.72
C MET A 167 5.30 0.88 -1.18
N GLY A 168 6.40 1.00 -0.43
CA GLY A 168 7.08 -0.14 0.20
C GLY A 168 6.68 -0.34 1.65
N GLY A 169 6.07 0.67 2.30
CA GLY A 169 5.76 0.63 3.73
C GLY A 169 4.54 1.49 4.09
N ASN A 170 4.51 1.97 5.33
CA ASN A 170 3.46 2.76 5.94
C ASN A 170 2.14 1.97 6.07
N VAL A 171 1.34 1.82 5.01
CA VAL A 171 0.12 0.99 5.03
C VAL A 171 -0.02 0.19 3.75
N ARG A 172 -0.60 -1.02 3.85
CA ARG A 172 -1.05 -1.77 2.68
C ARG A 172 -2.21 -1.05 2.04
N GLU A 173 -2.42 -1.27 0.74
CA GLU A 173 -3.38 -0.50 -0.01
C GLU A 173 -4.39 -1.36 -0.76
N TRP A 174 -5.68 -1.02 -0.62
CA TRP A 174 -6.75 -1.62 -1.42
C TRP A 174 -6.56 -1.34 -2.91
N THR A 175 -6.77 -2.37 -3.74
CA THR A 175 -6.88 -2.25 -5.20
C THR A 175 -8.25 -2.70 -5.69
N ASP A 176 -8.61 -2.40 -6.94
CA ASP A 176 -9.89 -2.86 -7.51
C ASP A 176 -9.82 -4.30 -8.08
N SER A 177 -8.64 -4.92 -8.08
CA SER A 177 -8.43 -6.27 -8.60
C SER A 177 -8.93 -7.34 -7.62
N TRP A 178 -9.40 -8.46 -8.19
CA TRP A 178 -9.73 -9.65 -7.42
C TRP A 178 -8.47 -10.49 -7.16
N PHE A 179 -8.25 -10.88 -5.91
CA PHE A 179 -7.23 -11.87 -5.54
C PHE A 179 -7.75 -13.29 -5.78
N ASN A 180 -8.96 -13.54 -5.30
CA ASN A 180 -9.67 -14.79 -5.51
C ASN A 180 -11.17 -14.49 -5.63
N ILE A 181 -11.74 -14.71 -6.81
CA ILE A 181 -13.16 -14.42 -7.08
C ILE A 181 -14.07 -15.37 -6.31
N GLU A 182 -13.70 -16.65 -6.23
CA GLU A 182 -14.53 -17.67 -5.56
C GLU A 182 -14.63 -17.41 -4.06
N LYS A 183 -13.53 -16.96 -3.44
CA LYS A 183 -13.50 -16.56 -2.02
C LYS A 183 -13.99 -15.13 -1.79
N GLY A 184 -14.22 -14.37 -2.85
CA GLY A 184 -14.62 -12.97 -2.76
C GLY A 184 -13.54 -12.07 -2.16
N GLU A 185 -12.26 -12.33 -2.42
CA GLU A 185 -11.13 -11.56 -1.87
C GLU A 185 -10.59 -10.54 -2.86
N LYS A 186 -10.33 -9.32 -2.39
CA LYS A 186 -9.69 -8.24 -3.12
C LYS A 186 -8.18 -8.22 -2.86
N VAL A 187 -7.42 -7.77 -3.87
CA VAL A 187 -5.97 -7.59 -3.73
C VAL A 187 -5.66 -6.38 -2.86
N VAL A 188 -4.78 -6.56 -1.87
CA VAL A 188 -4.04 -5.49 -1.21
C VAL A 188 -2.57 -5.56 -1.58
N LYS A 189 -1.94 -4.39 -1.77
CA LYS A 189 -0.56 -4.23 -2.22
C LYS A 189 0.28 -3.48 -1.20
N GLY A 190 1.60 -3.59 -1.34
CA GLY A 190 2.57 -2.90 -0.49
C GLY A 190 2.77 -3.54 0.89
N GLY A 191 3.72 -3.00 1.64
CA GLY A 191 3.96 -3.32 3.04
C GLY A 191 3.25 -2.33 3.98
N SER A 192 3.41 -2.56 5.28
CA SER A 192 2.91 -1.65 6.31
C SER A 192 3.92 -1.49 7.43
N TRP A 193 3.64 -0.56 8.35
CA TRP A 193 4.48 -0.27 9.51
C TRP A 193 4.70 -1.45 10.48
N VAL A 194 3.91 -2.54 10.37
CA VAL A 194 4.12 -3.80 11.14
C VAL A 194 4.76 -4.91 10.31
N ASP A 195 4.93 -4.71 9.02
CA ASP A 195 5.46 -5.73 8.12
C ASP A 195 6.98 -5.68 8.05
N LEU A 196 7.59 -6.83 7.77
CA LEU A 196 9.02 -6.96 7.51
C LEU A 196 9.35 -6.77 6.02
N SER A 197 10.64 -6.63 5.72
CA SER A 197 11.19 -6.41 4.38
C SER A 197 10.59 -7.23 3.23
N PRO A 198 10.20 -8.52 3.41
CA PRO A 198 9.57 -9.26 2.33
C PRO A 198 8.27 -8.64 1.81
N ARG A 199 7.55 -7.91 2.67
CA ARG A 199 6.28 -7.23 2.30
C ARG A 199 6.49 -5.90 1.59
N ALA A 200 7.64 -5.25 1.78
CA ALA A 200 7.95 -3.96 1.16
C ALA A 200 8.21 -4.05 -0.36
N ARG A 201 8.23 -5.26 -0.94
CA ARG A 201 8.51 -5.47 -2.37
C ARG A 201 7.31 -5.08 -3.24
N CYS A 202 7.59 -4.51 -4.39
CA CYS A 202 6.56 -4.08 -5.35
C CYS A 202 5.62 -5.20 -5.80
N ALA A 203 6.12 -6.46 -5.88
CA ALA A 203 5.32 -7.61 -6.27
C ALA A 203 4.48 -8.19 -5.13
N SER A 204 4.77 -7.83 -3.87
CA SER A 204 4.04 -8.35 -2.70
C SER A 204 2.55 -8.05 -2.78
N LYS A 205 1.74 -9.05 -2.46
CA LYS A 205 0.28 -8.92 -2.42
C LYS A 205 -0.37 -9.92 -1.48
N ASP A 206 -1.59 -9.61 -1.06
CA ASP A 206 -2.47 -10.48 -0.30
C ASP A 206 -3.92 -10.38 -0.77
N GLY A 207 -4.69 -11.44 -0.47
CA GLY A 207 -6.14 -11.45 -0.60
C GLY A 207 -6.80 -11.08 0.73
N VAL A 208 -7.72 -10.12 0.70
CA VAL A 208 -8.47 -9.70 1.89
C VAL A 208 -9.96 -9.59 1.55
N ASN A 209 -10.81 -10.04 2.48
CA ASN A 209 -12.26 -9.87 2.34
C ASN A 209 -12.59 -8.38 2.21
N PRO A 210 -13.37 -7.95 1.18
CA PRO A 210 -13.66 -6.54 0.94
C PRO A 210 -14.44 -5.84 2.06
N LYS A 211 -15.08 -6.59 2.96
CA LYS A 211 -15.71 -6.07 4.18
C LYS A 211 -14.74 -5.93 5.35
N GLY A 212 -13.52 -6.49 5.21
CA GLY A 212 -12.50 -6.41 6.26
C GLY A 212 -12.04 -4.99 6.49
N ILE A 213 -11.82 -4.64 7.75
CA ILE A 213 -11.22 -3.38 8.18
C ILE A 213 -9.97 -3.68 8.98
N SER A 214 -8.93 -2.87 8.83
CA SER A 214 -7.66 -3.12 9.50
C SER A 214 -6.93 -1.83 9.84
N HIS A 215 -6.07 -1.89 10.86
CA HIS A 215 -5.18 -0.81 11.27
C HIS A 215 -3.92 -0.70 10.40
N ILE A 216 -3.78 -1.58 9.41
CA ILE A 216 -2.63 -1.61 8.49
C ILE A 216 -3.04 -1.47 7.02
N ILE A 217 -4.32 -1.28 6.72
CA ILE A 217 -4.81 -1.15 5.36
C ILE A 217 -5.48 0.21 5.17
N GLY A 218 -4.94 0.96 4.23
CA GLY A 218 -5.49 2.19 3.69
C GLY A 218 -5.70 2.07 2.17
N PHE A 219 -5.57 3.17 1.43
CA PHE A 219 -5.69 3.17 -0.02
C PHE A 219 -5.18 4.49 -0.61
N ARG A 220 -4.89 4.46 -1.92
CA ARG A 220 -4.74 5.66 -2.78
C ARG A 220 -5.64 5.53 -4.00
N CYS A 221 -5.81 6.61 -4.73
CA CYS A 221 -6.67 6.63 -5.92
C CYS A 221 -5.87 6.87 -7.19
N VAL A 222 -6.51 6.50 -8.30
CA VAL A 222 -6.07 6.79 -9.66
C VAL A 222 -7.17 7.50 -10.45
N ARG A 223 -6.78 8.17 -11.53
CA ARG A 223 -7.67 8.74 -12.52
C ARG A 223 -7.18 8.37 -13.91
N ASP A 224 -8.08 8.04 -14.78
CA ASP A 224 -7.75 7.72 -16.16
C ASP A 224 -7.11 8.95 -16.85
N TYR A 225 -6.14 8.67 -17.70
CA TYR A 225 -5.57 9.68 -18.57
C TYR A 225 -6.44 9.78 -19.83
N GLU A 226 -7.17 10.87 -19.93
CA GLU A 226 -7.91 11.21 -21.16
C GLU A 226 -6.99 12.02 -22.07
N MET A 227 -6.71 11.51 -23.26
CA MET A 227 -6.09 12.33 -24.29
C MET A 227 -7.13 13.35 -24.72
N THR A 228 -6.91 14.62 -24.39
CA THR A 228 -7.64 15.71 -25.04
C THR A 228 -7.31 15.67 -26.51
N ALA A 229 -8.32 15.43 -27.33
CA ALA A 229 -8.21 15.46 -28.78
C ALA A 229 -7.85 16.88 -29.28
#